data_616310643a5500a2b2fbe59cce895ddd
#
_entry.id   616310643a5500a2b2fbe59cce895ddd
#
_cell.length_a   1.000
_cell.length_b   1.000
_cell.length_c   1.000
_cell.angle_alpha   90.00
_cell.angle_beta   90.00
_cell.angle_gamma   90.00
#
_symmetry.space_group_name_H-M   'P 1'
#
loop_
_entity.id
_entity.type
_entity.pdbx_description
1 polymer ?
#
loop_
_entity_poly.entity_id
_entity_poly.type
_entity_poly.pdbx_seq_one_letter_code
_entity_poly.pdbx_strand_id
1 'polypeptide(L)'
;MIVYEATKQLFVEDVVQDRIEENIDRKFYEKMGYHTSKSERNAWNNSMQYMMKVLIDNNIPGNVGIAIEFKIPNTSKRVDFIITGKDGKLKNTAIIVELKQWTEADIVSGKDGIVKAVTGHALREVAHPSYQAWSYATTIEDYNETVQDRQIDLHPCAYLHNYLAVTPPTLLSDDYKTYLEKAPAFIKGDVEKLRDFINKYIKYGDDKETLYMIENGKIRPSKSLQDALSSMLKGNEEFVMIDDQKLVYETALDMARKSYRDGNKRVLIVKGGPGTGKSVFCLLYTSPSPRDISGSR
;
A
#
# COMPACT_ATOMS: atom_id res chain seq x y z
N MET A 1 -3.13 -12.01 -8.15
CA MET A 1 -2.93 -11.89 -9.61
C MET A 1 -1.96 -10.74 -9.86
N ILE A 2 -0.82 -11.04 -10.46
CA ILE A 2 0.22 -10.06 -10.87
C ILE A 2 -0.03 -9.69 -12.34
N VAL A 3 0.03 -8.41 -12.70
CA VAL A 3 -0.11 -7.99 -14.10
C VAL A 3 1.17 -8.27 -14.87
N TYR A 4 2.30 -7.74 -14.43
CA TYR A 4 3.62 -7.98 -15.04
C TYR A 4 4.55 -8.63 -14.03
N GLU A 5 5.28 -9.66 -14.44
CA GLU A 5 6.31 -10.31 -13.66
C GLU A 5 7.58 -10.57 -14.50
N ALA A 6 8.74 -10.36 -13.89
CA ALA A 6 10.04 -10.56 -14.50
C ALA A 6 11.12 -10.84 -13.43
N THR A 7 12.32 -11.19 -13.86
CA THR A 7 13.52 -10.97 -13.05
C THR A 7 13.96 -9.50 -13.16
N LYS A 8 14.76 -9.00 -12.21
CA LYS A 8 15.37 -7.66 -12.32
C LYS A 8 16.07 -7.46 -13.66
N GLN A 9 16.83 -8.46 -14.11
CA GLN A 9 17.58 -8.36 -15.37
C GLN A 9 16.63 -8.11 -16.55
N LEU A 10 15.56 -8.89 -16.68
CA LEU A 10 14.58 -8.72 -17.74
C LEU A 10 13.79 -7.40 -17.60
N PHE A 11 13.43 -7.01 -16.37
CA PHE A 11 12.77 -5.74 -16.12
C PHE A 11 13.62 -4.55 -16.59
N VAL A 12 14.91 -4.53 -16.23
CA VAL A 12 15.83 -3.47 -16.66
C VAL A 12 15.97 -3.46 -18.19
N GLU A 13 16.06 -4.62 -18.82
CA GLU A 13 16.10 -4.73 -20.28
C GLU A 13 14.83 -4.15 -20.94
N ASP A 14 13.64 -4.51 -20.43
CA ASP A 14 12.38 -4.00 -20.95
C ASP A 14 12.25 -2.47 -20.79
N VAL A 15 12.78 -1.89 -19.70
CA VAL A 15 12.77 -0.43 -19.50
C VAL A 15 13.80 0.24 -20.42
N VAL A 16 15.02 -0.28 -20.54
CA VAL A 16 16.07 0.29 -21.41
C VAL A 16 15.68 0.26 -22.89
N GLN A 17 14.90 -0.72 -23.29
CA GLN A 17 14.40 -0.87 -24.66
C GLN A 17 13.04 -0.17 -24.90
N ASP A 18 12.57 0.66 -23.96
CA ASP A 18 11.28 1.39 -24.01
C ASP A 18 10.07 0.48 -24.26
N ARG A 19 10.14 -0.80 -23.85
CA ARG A 19 9.07 -1.80 -24.03
C ARG A 19 8.20 -2.02 -22.80
N ILE A 20 8.59 -1.46 -21.68
CA ILE A 20 7.94 -1.79 -20.38
C ILE A 20 6.45 -1.42 -20.36
N GLU A 21 6.09 -0.24 -20.88
CA GLU A 21 4.69 0.22 -20.95
C GLU A 21 3.82 -0.74 -21.78
N GLU A 22 4.29 -1.08 -22.98
CA GLU A 22 3.57 -2.00 -23.87
C GLU A 22 3.45 -3.39 -23.25
N ASN A 23 4.49 -3.89 -22.62
CA ASN A 23 4.49 -5.20 -21.97
C ASN A 23 3.50 -5.25 -20.79
N ILE A 24 3.43 -4.18 -19.99
CA ILE A 24 2.45 -4.08 -18.89
C ILE A 24 1.02 -4.00 -19.47
N ASP A 25 0.75 -3.11 -20.44
CA ASP A 25 -0.60 -2.93 -21.03
C ASP A 25 -1.08 -4.20 -21.73
N ARG A 26 -0.21 -4.88 -22.48
CA ARG A 26 -0.54 -6.16 -23.12
C ARG A 26 -0.94 -7.21 -22.09
N LYS A 27 -0.12 -7.42 -21.05
CA LYS A 27 -0.41 -8.38 -19.99
C LYS A 27 -1.64 -7.99 -19.16
N PHE A 28 -1.86 -6.68 -18.98
CA PHE A 28 -3.08 -6.18 -18.36
C PHE A 28 -4.32 -6.53 -19.19
N TYR A 29 -4.25 -6.30 -20.50
CA TYR A 29 -5.34 -6.67 -21.43
C TYR A 29 -5.60 -8.18 -21.43
N GLU A 30 -4.54 -9.02 -21.47
CA GLU A 30 -4.67 -10.48 -21.42
C GLU A 30 -5.40 -10.97 -20.16
N LYS A 31 -5.20 -10.27 -19.02
CA LYS A 31 -5.77 -10.66 -17.72
C LYS A 31 -7.11 -10.01 -17.40
N MET A 32 -7.36 -8.81 -17.89
CA MET A 32 -8.55 -8.00 -17.55
C MET A 32 -9.56 -7.89 -18.68
N GLY A 33 -9.16 -8.14 -19.93
CA GLY A 33 -10.02 -8.03 -21.11
C GLY A 33 -10.23 -6.60 -21.63
N TYR A 34 -9.52 -5.61 -21.08
CA TYR A 34 -9.56 -4.21 -21.54
C TYR A 34 -8.21 -3.53 -21.35
N HIS A 35 -7.93 -2.50 -22.16
CA HIS A 35 -6.74 -1.67 -22.05
C HIS A 35 -6.91 -0.59 -20.98
N THR A 36 -5.80 -0.21 -20.34
CA THR A 36 -5.81 0.88 -19.38
C THR A 36 -5.90 2.25 -20.05
N SER A 37 -6.14 3.29 -19.24
CA SER A 37 -6.14 4.66 -19.73
C SER A 37 -4.72 5.10 -20.15
N LYS A 38 -4.64 6.04 -21.11
CA LYS A 38 -3.35 6.64 -21.50
C LYS A 38 -2.62 7.28 -20.31
N SER A 39 -3.37 7.85 -19.36
CA SER A 39 -2.81 8.46 -18.14
C SER A 39 -2.13 7.42 -17.27
N GLU A 40 -2.74 6.24 -17.08
CA GLU A 40 -2.20 5.15 -16.30
C GLU A 40 -0.95 4.56 -16.97
N ARG A 41 -0.96 4.38 -18.29
CA ARG A 41 0.22 3.93 -19.05
C ARG A 41 1.38 4.91 -18.92
N ASN A 42 1.14 6.21 -19.06
CA ASN A 42 2.17 7.23 -18.85
C ASN A 42 2.70 7.21 -17.41
N ALA A 43 1.85 6.93 -16.44
CA ALA A 43 2.26 6.79 -15.04
C ALA A 43 3.20 5.59 -14.85
N TRP A 44 2.89 4.45 -15.47
CA TRP A 44 3.78 3.29 -15.46
C TRP A 44 5.14 3.62 -16.10
N ASN A 45 5.14 4.17 -17.32
CA ASN A 45 6.39 4.51 -17.99
C ASN A 45 7.30 5.39 -17.11
N ASN A 46 6.74 6.45 -16.54
CA ASN A 46 7.51 7.34 -15.66
C ASN A 46 8.03 6.60 -14.41
N SER A 47 7.16 5.91 -13.69
CA SER A 47 7.53 5.26 -12.43
C SER A 47 8.55 4.13 -12.64
N MET A 48 8.44 3.37 -13.73
CA MET A 48 9.37 2.27 -14.02
C MET A 48 10.78 2.77 -14.36
N GLN A 49 10.91 3.95 -14.98
CA GLN A 49 12.21 4.59 -15.19
C GLN A 49 12.91 4.92 -13.86
N TYR A 50 12.15 5.40 -12.86
CA TYR A 50 12.69 5.66 -11.53
C TYR A 50 13.05 4.38 -10.80
N MET A 51 12.22 3.33 -10.88
CA MET A 51 12.53 2.03 -10.30
C MET A 51 13.73 1.37 -10.97
N MET A 52 13.90 1.50 -12.29
CA MET A 52 15.11 1.06 -12.98
C MET A 52 16.37 1.74 -12.41
N LYS A 53 16.33 3.07 -12.20
CA LYS A 53 17.48 3.79 -11.59
C LYS A 53 17.85 3.24 -10.22
N VAL A 54 16.87 2.83 -9.41
CA VAL A 54 17.12 2.18 -8.12
C VAL A 54 17.73 0.80 -8.32
N LEU A 55 17.19 0.01 -9.24
CA LEU A 55 17.56 -1.39 -9.41
C LEU A 55 18.85 -1.61 -10.19
N ILE A 56 19.34 -0.62 -10.97
CA ILE A 56 20.67 -0.66 -11.57
C ILE A 56 21.73 -0.49 -10.46
N ASP A 57 21.88 -1.53 -9.66
CA ASP A 57 22.88 -1.67 -8.61
C ASP A 57 23.39 -3.12 -8.63
N ASN A 58 24.69 -3.29 -8.62
CA ASN A 58 25.33 -4.62 -8.65
C ASN A 58 25.12 -5.40 -7.35
N ASN A 59 24.84 -4.73 -6.25
CA ASN A 59 24.57 -5.37 -4.95
C ASN A 59 23.16 -6.02 -4.91
N ILE A 60 22.24 -5.59 -5.78
CA ILE A 60 20.94 -6.21 -5.92
C ILE A 60 21.05 -7.35 -6.96
N PRO A 61 20.84 -8.61 -6.59
CA PRO A 61 21.01 -9.74 -7.53
C PRO A 61 20.15 -9.60 -8.79
N GLY A 62 20.68 -10.04 -9.95
CA GLY A 62 19.99 -9.92 -11.24
C GLY A 62 18.72 -10.77 -11.33
N ASN A 63 18.64 -11.85 -10.56
CA ASN A 63 17.54 -12.81 -10.54
C ASN A 63 16.55 -12.59 -9.39
N VAL A 64 16.54 -11.43 -8.71
CA VAL A 64 15.42 -11.06 -7.83
C VAL A 64 14.13 -10.97 -8.64
N GLY A 65 13.02 -11.39 -8.06
CA GLY A 65 11.71 -11.30 -8.70
C GLY A 65 11.16 -9.88 -8.67
N ILE A 66 10.56 -9.45 -9.76
CA ILE A 66 9.88 -8.16 -9.91
C ILE A 66 8.43 -8.41 -10.31
N ALA A 67 7.49 -7.81 -9.57
CA ALA A 67 6.09 -7.77 -9.96
C ALA A 67 5.57 -6.34 -10.01
N ILE A 68 4.70 -6.06 -10.97
CA ILE A 68 4.03 -4.77 -11.14
C ILE A 68 2.52 -5.01 -11.14
N GLU A 69 1.78 -4.13 -10.45
CA GLU A 69 0.33 -4.18 -10.37
C GLU A 69 -0.19 -5.53 -9.79
N PHE A 70 0.26 -5.85 -8.58
CA PHE A 70 -0.24 -7.02 -7.85
C PHE A 70 -1.59 -6.71 -7.22
N LYS A 71 -2.66 -7.36 -7.70
CA LYS A 71 -4.01 -7.24 -7.13
C LYS A 71 -4.07 -7.90 -5.75
N ILE A 72 -4.35 -7.11 -4.73
CA ILE A 72 -4.49 -7.57 -3.35
C ILE A 72 -5.78 -8.40 -3.23
N PRO A 73 -5.73 -9.60 -2.64
CA PRO A 73 -6.90 -10.45 -2.47
C PRO A 73 -8.06 -9.74 -1.75
N ASN A 74 -9.29 -10.03 -2.17
CA ASN A 74 -10.53 -9.48 -1.60
C ASN A 74 -10.66 -7.94 -1.66
N THR A 75 -9.84 -7.27 -2.46
CA THR A 75 -9.90 -5.82 -2.64
C THR A 75 -9.91 -5.44 -4.11
N SER A 76 -10.21 -4.17 -4.40
CA SER A 76 -9.98 -3.56 -5.73
C SER A 76 -8.60 -2.94 -5.86
N LYS A 77 -7.76 -3.02 -4.81
CA LYS A 77 -6.46 -2.36 -4.74
C LYS A 77 -5.36 -3.22 -5.35
N ARG A 78 -4.32 -2.54 -5.80
CA ARG A 78 -3.12 -3.14 -6.37
C ARG A 78 -1.89 -2.55 -5.71
N VAL A 79 -0.89 -3.39 -5.46
CA VAL A 79 0.46 -2.95 -5.10
C VAL A 79 1.16 -2.55 -6.38
N ASP A 80 1.72 -1.36 -6.42
CA ASP A 80 2.36 -0.82 -7.62
C ASP A 80 3.59 -1.63 -8.03
N PHE A 81 4.46 -1.97 -7.04
CA PHE A 81 5.72 -2.66 -7.32
C PHE A 81 6.13 -3.60 -6.17
N ILE A 82 6.56 -4.82 -6.49
CA ILE A 82 7.08 -5.80 -5.53
C ILE A 82 8.45 -6.28 -5.99
N ILE A 83 9.39 -6.38 -5.05
CA ILE A 83 10.71 -6.98 -5.26
C ILE A 83 10.81 -8.19 -4.35
N THR A 84 11.16 -9.38 -4.89
CA THR A 84 11.32 -10.58 -4.08
C THR A 84 12.72 -11.15 -4.16
N GLY A 85 13.09 -11.88 -3.12
CA GLY A 85 14.36 -12.54 -3.01
C GLY A 85 14.48 -13.30 -1.69
N LYS A 86 15.72 -13.55 -1.27
CA LYS A 86 16.01 -14.20 0.02
C LYS A 86 16.92 -13.32 0.87
N ASP A 87 16.67 -13.34 2.17
CA ASP A 87 17.51 -12.62 3.14
C ASP A 87 18.87 -13.32 3.38
N GLY A 88 19.67 -12.80 4.30
CA GLY A 88 20.97 -13.40 4.67
C GLY A 88 20.89 -14.79 5.30
N LYS A 89 19.70 -15.23 5.70
CA LYS A 89 19.41 -16.57 6.24
C LYS A 89 18.69 -17.46 5.23
N LEU A 90 18.62 -17.04 3.97
CA LEU A 90 17.90 -17.72 2.89
C LEU A 90 16.38 -17.83 3.09
N LYS A 91 15.82 -16.98 3.96
CA LYS A 91 14.38 -16.87 4.15
C LYS A 91 13.77 -16.04 3.02
N ASN A 92 12.62 -16.47 2.51
CA ASN A 92 11.89 -15.74 1.48
C ASN A 92 11.43 -14.38 2.02
N THR A 93 11.63 -13.34 1.24
CA THR A 93 11.30 -11.96 1.62
C THR A 93 10.76 -11.19 0.41
N ALA A 94 9.91 -10.20 0.67
CA ALA A 94 9.39 -9.32 -0.35
C ALA A 94 9.36 -7.87 0.14
N ILE A 95 9.73 -6.95 -0.73
CA ILE A 95 9.60 -5.51 -0.52
C ILE A 95 8.38 -5.03 -1.28
N ILE A 96 7.45 -4.40 -0.59
CA ILE A 96 6.22 -3.84 -1.12
C ILE A 96 6.44 -2.33 -1.30
N VAL A 97 6.47 -1.87 -2.55
CA VAL A 97 6.75 -0.46 -2.86
C VAL A 97 5.49 0.21 -3.39
N GLU A 98 5.04 1.23 -2.70
CA GLU A 98 4.01 2.15 -3.17
C GLU A 98 4.67 3.32 -3.91
N LEU A 99 4.29 3.55 -5.16
CA LEU A 99 4.88 4.57 -6.04
C LEU A 99 3.98 5.80 -6.14
N LYS A 100 4.54 6.99 -5.92
CA LYS A 100 3.82 8.25 -6.06
C LYS A 100 4.58 9.22 -6.96
N GLN A 101 3.83 9.88 -7.84
CA GLN A 101 4.35 10.93 -8.73
C GLN A 101 4.03 12.33 -8.20
N TRP A 102 3.62 12.45 -6.94
CA TRP A 102 3.29 13.74 -6.35
C TRP A 102 4.50 14.64 -6.28
N THR A 103 4.30 15.91 -6.55
CA THR A 103 5.31 16.96 -6.39
C THR A 103 5.14 17.70 -5.07
N GLU A 104 3.90 17.76 -4.56
CA GLU A 104 3.50 18.47 -3.37
C GLU A 104 2.47 17.68 -2.57
N ALA A 105 2.45 17.91 -1.27
CA ALA A 105 1.43 17.40 -0.37
C ALA A 105 1.33 18.29 0.89
N ASP A 106 0.11 18.39 1.45
CA ASP A 106 -0.18 19.16 2.66
C ASP A 106 -0.66 18.25 3.79
N ILE A 107 -0.41 18.67 5.02
CA ILE A 107 -0.95 18.04 6.23
C ILE A 107 -2.46 18.30 6.29
N VAL A 108 -3.23 17.28 6.69
CA VAL A 108 -4.65 17.43 7.02
C VAL A 108 -4.82 17.40 8.53
N SER A 109 -4.96 18.56 9.14
CA SER A 109 -5.10 18.68 10.59
C SER A 109 -6.32 17.91 11.11
N GLY A 110 -6.12 17.12 12.17
CA GLY A 110 -7.17 16.37 12.85
C GLY A 110 -7.58 15.05 12.19
N LYS A 111 -6.93 14.64 11.10
CA LYS A 111 -7.11 13.34 10.45
C LYS A 111 -5.80 12.56 10.46
N ASP A 112 -5.80 11.44 11.16
CA ASP A 112 -4.62 10.60 11.31
C ASP A 112 -4.31 9.82 10.02
N GLY A 113 -3.05 9.84 9.57
CA GLY A 113 -2.60 9.11 8.37
C GLY A 113 -3.20 9.62 7.06
N ILE A 114 -3.77 10.83 7.01
CA ILE A 114 -4.34 11.46 5.82
C ILE A 114 -3.51 12.68 5.41
N VAL A 115 -3.30 12.81 4.12
CA VAL A 115 -2.62 13.95 3.49
C VAL A 115 -3.51 14.54 2.39
N LYS A 116 -3.19 15.74 1.97
CA LYS A 116 -3.85 16.40 0.83
C LYS A 116 -2.86 16.50 -0.32
N ALA A 117 -3.17 15.90 -1.44
CA ALA A 117 -2.30 15.88 -2.61
C ALA A 117 -3.09 16.01 -3.91
N VAL A 118 -2.41 16.44 -4.97
CA VAL A 118 -3.02 16.49 -6.31
C VAL A 118 -3.08 15.09 -6.89
N THR A 119 -4.29 14.58 -7.08
CA THR A 119 -4.54 13.27 -7.68
C THR A 119 -5.61 13.40 -8.76
N GLY A 120 -5.33 12.90 -9.98
CA GLY A 120 -6.27 12.99 -11.10
C GLY A 120 -6.69 14.45 -11.42
N HIS A 121 -5.74 15.37 -11.41
CA HIS A 121 -5.92 16.81 -11.67
C HIS A 121 -6.76 17.58 -10.62
N ALA A 122 -7.03 16.98 -9.46
CA ALA A 122 -7.73 17.63 -8.37
C ALA A 122 -6.98 17.47 -7.04
N LEU A 123 -7.06 18.47 -6.19
CA LEU A 123 -6.55 18.43 -4.82
C LEU A 123 -7.51 17.60 -3.97
N ARG A 124 -7.03 16.47 -3.43
CA ARG A 124 -7.86 15.51 -2.68
C ARG A 124 -7.19 15.09 -1.38
N GLU A 125 -8.00 14.74 -0.40
CA GLU A 125 -7.55 14.02 0.78
C GLU A 125 -7.39 12.55 0.44
N VAL A 126 -6.23 11.99 0.78
CA VAL A 126 -5.86 10.59 0.49
C VAL A 126 -5.04 10.04 1.65
N ALA A 127 -4.94 8.72 1.75
CA ALA A 127 -4.06 8.10 2.73
C ALA A 127 -2.59 8.48 2.49
N HIS A 128 -1.83 8.64 3.58
CA HIS A 128 -0.38 8.83 3.51
C HIS A 128 0.28 7.63 2.81
N PRO A 129 1.26 7.82 1.90
CA PRO A 129 1.86 6.73 1.15
C PRO A 129 2.46 5.61 2.02
N SER A 130 3.10 5.96 3.14
CA SER A 130 3.60 4.97 4.10
C SER A 130 2.47 4.18 4.76
N TYR A 131 1.35 4.84 5.12
CA TYR A 131 0.16 4.15 5.60
C TYR A 131 -0.37 3.17 4.55
N GLN A 132 -0.46 3.61 3.30
CA GLN A 132 -0.95 2.81 2.18
C GLN A 132 -0.08 1.57 1.98
N ALA A 133 1.26 1.72 1.86
CA ALA A 133 2.19 0.60 1.71
C ALA A 133 2.10 -0.39 2.88
N TRP A 134 2.06 0.11 4.12
CA TRP A 134 1.90 -0.72 5.31
C TRP A 134 0.58 -1.48 5.32
N SER A 135 -0.54 -0.80 5.04
CA SER A 135 -1.87 -1.44 5.02
C SER A 135 -1.98 -2.54 3.96
N TYR A 136 -1.30 -2.37 2.81
CA TYR A 136 -1.25 -3.36 1.75
C TYR A 136 -0.44 -4.59 2.16
N ALA A 137 0.75 -4.39 2.75
CA ALA A 137 1.56 -5.48 3.26
C ALA A 137 0.80 -6.27 4.34
N THR A 138 0.21 -5.58 5.33
CA THR A 138 -0.61 -6.21 6.37
C THR A 138 -1.79 -6.99 5.79
N THR A 139 -2.47 -6.44 4.76
CA THR A 139 -3.58 -7.16 4.11
C THR A 139 -3.10 -8.43 3.41
N ILE A 140 -1.91 -8.41 2.78
CA ILE A 140 -1.33 -9.60 2.17
C ILE A 140 -0.98 -10.64 3.25
N GLU A 141 -0.36 -10.23 4.36
CA GLU A 141 -0.05 -11.11 5.49
C GLU A 141 -1.32 -11.72 6.09
N ASP A 142 -2.37 -10.92 6.26
CA ASP A 142 -3.63 -11.33 6.89
C ASP A 142 -4.47 -12.28 6.05
N TYR A 143 -4.34 -12.25 4.73
CA TYR A 143 -5.20 -13.03 3.84
C TYR A 143 -4.49 -14.05 2.97
N ASN A 144 -3.16 -14.08 2.92
CA ASN A 144 -2.41 -15.02 2.08
C ASN A 144 -1.86 -16.19 2.90
N GLU A 145 -2.47 -17.37 2.74
CA GLU A 145 -2.08 -18.61 3.46
C GLU A 145 -0.60 -18.93 3.28
N THR A 146 -0.06 -18.78 2.07
CA THR A 146 1.34 -19.10 1.80
C THR A 146 2.30 -18.15 2.50
N VAL A 147 1.97 -16.85 2.55
CA VAL A 147 2.76 -15.85 3.28
C VAL A 147 2.81 -16.21 4.76
N GLN A 148 1.67 -16.60 5.34
CA GLN A 148 1.57 -17.03 6.74
C GLN A 148 2.36 -18.31 7.01
N ASP A 149 2.09 -19.39 6.26
CA ASP A 149 2.64 -20.72 6.51
C ASP A 149 4.15 -20.81 6.20
N ARG A 150 4.63 -20.08 5.18
CA ARG A 150 6.04 -19.99 4.82
C ARG A 150 6.78 -18.88 5.52
N GLN A 151 6.06 -18.07 6.33
CA GLN A 151 6.61 -16.93 7.06
C GLN A 151 7.42 -16.00 6.14
N ILE A 152 6.86 -15.65 4.96
CA ILE A 152 7.49 -14.71 4.03
C ILE A 152 7.47 -13.33 4.70
N ASP A 153 8.65 -12.73 4.89
CA ASP A 153 8.74 -11.39 5.48
C ASP A 153 8.39 -10.32 4.45
N LEU A 154 7.40 -9.48 4.75
CA LEU A 154 7.02 -8.35 3.92
C LEU A 154 7.57 -7.04 4.49
N HIS A 155 8.25 -6.26 3.67
CA HIS A 155 8.86 -4.99 4.03
C HIS A 155 8.27 -3.86 3.19
N PRO A 156 7.22 -3.18 3.69
CA PRO A 156 6.60 -2.08 2.97
C PRO A 156 7.45 -0.81 2.98
N CYS A 157 7.39 -0.05 1.89
CA CYS A 157 7.93 1.30 1.78
C CYS A 157 7.17 2.10 0.72
N ALA A 158 7.34 3.42 0.73
CA ALA A 158 6.82 4.30 -0.31
C ALA A 158 7.98 4.99 -1.04
N TYR A 159 7.86 5.18 -2.36
CA TYR A 159 8.80 5.95 -3.14
C TYR A 159 8.09 7.06 -3.93
N LEU A 160 8.31 8.29 -3.48
CA LEU A 160 7.74 9.50 -4.06
C LEU A 160 8.78 10.17 -4.94
N HIS A 161 9.00 9.62 -6.11
CA HIS A 161 10.15 9.94 -6.95
C HIS A 161 10.15 11.36 -7.55
N ASN A 162 9.02 12.08 -7.50
CA ASN A 162 8.93 13.50 -7.93
C ASN A 162 8.85 14.48 -6.76
N TYR A 163 8.60 14.00 -5.54
CA TYR A 163 8.42 14.85 -4.37
C TYR A 163 9.76 15.41 -3.89
N LEU A 164 9.86 16.73 -3.84
CA LEU A 164 10.99 17.43 -3.24
C LEU A 164 10.62 17.83 -1.81
N ALA A 165 11.50 17.48 -0.87
CA ALA A 165 11.34 17.98 0.49
C ALA A 165 11.47 19.51 0.51
N VAL A 166 10.37 20.20 0.73
CA VAL A 166 10.40 21.58 1.21
C VAL A 166 10.65 21.56 2.72
N THR A 167 11.21 22.60 3.28
CA THR A 167 11.49 22.65 4.72
C THR A 167 10.34 23.38 5.43
N PRO A 168 9.65 22.72 6.37
CA PRO A 168 9.73 21.30 6.77
C PRO A 168 9.06 20.35 5.76
N PRO A 169 9.56 19.11 5.59
CA PRO A 169 8.99 18.17 4.65
C PRO A 169 7.68 17.60 5.20
N THR A 170 6.56 17.97 4.59
CA THR A 170 5.20 17.57 5.02
C THR A 170 5.06 16.06 5.22
N LEU A 171 5.46 15.27 4.20
CA LEU A 171 5.29 13.81 4.22
C LEU A 171 6.27 13.07 5.15
N LEU A 172 7.28 13.75 5.66
CA LEU A 172 8.26 13.18 6.59
C LEU A 172 8.13 13.81 7.98
N SER A 173 7.02 14.51 8.28
CA SER A 173 6.80 15.15 9.57
C SER A 173 6.52 14.13 10.69
N ASP A 174 6.69 14.56 11.93
CA ASP A 174 6.40 13.74 13.11
C ASP A 174 4.94 13.32 13.20
N ASP A 175 4.02 14.02 12.55
CA ASP A 175 2.60 13.64 12.48
C ASP A 175 2.40 12.24 11.85
N TYR A 176 3.34 11.80 11.01
CA TYR A 176 3.28 10.50 10.33
C TYR A 176 4.34 9.51 10.83
N LYS A 177 5.05 9.83 11.92
CA LYS A 177 6.16 9.02 12.45
C LYS A 177 5.82 7.55 12.61
N THR A 178 4.66 7.23 13.18
CA THR A 178 4.21 5.83 13.37
C THR A 178 4.14 5.06 12.04
N TYR A 179 3.74 5.72 10.96
CA TYR A 179 3.64 5.08 9.65
C TYR A 179 4.98 5.03 8.94
N LEU A 180 5.81 6.06 9.10
CA LEU A 180 7.18 6.10 8.57
C LEU A 180 8.08 5.03 9.20
N GLU A 181 7.88 4.70 10.47
CA GLU A 181 8.58 3.60 11.15
C GLU A 181 8.17 2.22 10.61
N LYS A 182 6.91 2.04 10.22
CA LYS A 182 6.38 0.79 9.65
C LYS A 182 6.71 0.64 8.17
N ALA A 183 6.65 1.73 7.42
CA ALA A 183 6.90 1.79 5.99
C ALA A 183 7.63 3.10 5.66
N PRO A 184 8.96 3.11 5.61
CA PRO A 184 9.71 4.33 5.33
C PRO A 184 9.33 4.92 3.96
N ALA A 185 9.32 6.26 3.89
CA ALA A 185 9.08 6.98 2.65
C ALA A 185 10.41 7.51 2.11
N PHE A 186 10.68 7.20 0.86
CA PHE A 186 11.81 7.69 0.08
C PHE A 186 11.30 8.75 -0.89
N ILE A 187 12.01 9.85 -1.01
CA ILE A 187 11.64 10.99 -1.85
C ILE A 187 12.64 11.19 -2.99
N LYS A 188 12.40 12.18 -3.84
CA LYS A 188 13.32 12.52 -4.93
C LYS A 188 14.73 12.80 -4.37
N GLY A 189 15.71 12.06 -4.88
CA GLY A 189 17.10 12.12 -4.41
C GLY A 189 17.49 10.97 -3.48
N ASP A 190 16.54 10.22 -2.93
CA ASP A 190 16.80 9.12 -1.98
C ASP A 190 17.08 7.76 -2.66
N VAL A 191 17.55 7.74 -3.90
CA VAL A 191 17.84 6.49 -4.63
C VAL A 191 18.78 5.57 -3.84
N GLU A 192 19.85 6.11 -3.27
CA GLU A 192 20.81 5.31 -2.48
C GLU A 192 20.17 4.79 -1.18
N LYS A 193 19.36 5.59 -0.49
CA LYS A 193 18.67 5.13 0.71
C LYS A 193 17.67 3.98 0.41
N LEU A 194 16.98 4.04 -0.74
CA LEU A 194 16.10 2.96 -1.17
C LEU A 194 16.90 1.71 -1.57
N ARG A 195 18.07 1.85 -2.20
CA ARG A 195 19.01 0.75 -2.45
C ARG A 195 19.47 0.09 -1.15
N ASP A 196 19.88 0.90 -0.17
CA ASP A 196 20.28 0.40 1.15
C ASP A 196 19.13 -0.36 1.83
N PHE A 197 17.90 0.15 1.72
CA PHE A 197 16.70 -0.53 2.22
C PHE A 197 16.50 -1.89 1.52
N ILE A 198 16.60 -1.94 0.18
CA ILE A 198 16.49 -3.18 -0.56
C ILE A 198 17.63 -4.15 -0.16
N ASN A 199 18.87 -3.68 -0.15
CA ASN A 199 20.04 -4.46 0.21
C ASN A 199 20.05 -4.92 1.67
N LYS A 200 19.32 -4.25 2.57
CA LYS A 200 19.15 -4.69 3.96
C LYS A 200 18.37 -6.02 4.03
N TYR A 201 17.33 -6.17 3.24
CA TYR A 201 16.41 -7.30 3.33
C TYR A 201 16.63 -8.37 2.27
N ILE A 202 17.11 -8.00 1.08
CA ILE A 202 17.36 -8.94 -0.02
C ILE A 202 18.87 -9.10 -0.21
N LYS A 203 19.37 -10.34 -0.03
CA LYS A 203 20.77 -10.71 -0.23
C LYS A 203 20.97 -11.61 -1.43
N TYR A 204 19.96 -12.42 -1.74
CA TYR A 204 20.03 -13.39 -2.82
C TYR A 204 18.77 -13.28 -3.68
N GLY A 205 18.92 -13.56 -4.98
CA GLY A 205 17.79 -13.70 -5.87
C GLY A 205 17.05 -15.01 -5.63
N ASP A 206 15.82 -15.08 -6.13
CA ASP A 206 14.92 -16.23 -5.94
C ASP A 206 14.29 -16.72 -7.27
N ASP A 207 14.73 -16.18 -8.41
CA ASP A 207 14.19 -16.53 -9.73
C ASP A 207 12.65 -16.47 -9.80
N LYS A 208 12.04 -15.52 -9.06
CA LYS A 208 10.59 -15.30 -8.90
C LYS A 208 9.86 -16.38 -8.06
N GLU A 209 10.57 -17.24 -7.36
CA GLU A 209 9.95 -18.29 -6.53
C GLU A 209 8.98 -17.69 -5.51
N THR A 210 9.39 -16.64 -4.81
CA THR A 210 8.56 -15.95 -3.80
C THR A 210 7.35 -15.26 -4.43
N LEU A 211 7.50 -14.66 -5.62
CA LEU A 211 6.36 -14.10 -6.36
C LEU A 211 5.31 -15.17 -6.67
N TYR A 212 5.75 -16.31 -7.17
CA TYR A 212 4.87 -17.43 -7.45
C TYR A 212 4.13 -17.91 -6.19
N MET A 213 4.84 -18.00 -5.07
CA MET A 213 4.25 -18.38 -3.78
C MET A 213 3.17 -17.37 -3.33
N ILE A 214 3.44 -16.06 -3.43
CA ILE A 214 2.50 -15.00 -3.05
C ILE A 214 1.29 -15.01 -3.99
N GLU A 215 1.49 -15.13 -5.29
CA GLU A 215 0.41 -15.09 -6.28
C GLU A 215 -0.56 -16.26 -6.14
N ASN A 216 -0.02 -17.46 -5.88
CA ASN A 216 -0.81 -18.70 -5.80
C ASN A 216 -1.24 -19.07 -4.37
N GLY A 217 -0.94 -18.21 -3.39
CA GLY A 217 -1.39 -18.39 -2.01
C GLY A 217 -2.92 -18.35 -1.93
N LYS A 218 -3.51 -19.34 -1.23
CA LYS A 218 -4.96 -19.36 -0.99
C LYS A 218 -5.34 -18.19 -0.06
N ILE A 219 -6.56 -17.72 -0.22
CA ILE A 219 -7.12 -16.70 0.67
C ILE A 219 -7.58 -17.39 1.96
N ARG A 220 -6.87 -17.09 3.06
CA ARG A 220 -7.20 -17.58 4.40
C ARG A 220 -6.97 -16.46 5.43
N PRO A 221 -8.02 -15.99 6.14
CA PRO A 221 -7.83 -15.03 7.21
C PRO A 221 -6.84 -15.53 8.28
N SER A 222 -5.88 -14.71 8.65
CA SER A 222 -4.91 -15.03 9.70
C SER A 222 -5.58 -15.13 11.07
N LYS A 223 -4.91 -15.81 12.02
CA LYS A 223 -5.37 -15.83 13.40
C LYS A 223 -5.31 -14.43 14.01
N SER A 224 -4.26 -13.66 13.74
CA SER A 224 -4.13 -12.27 14.22
C SER A 224 -5.27 -11.39 13.74
N LEU A 225 -5.69 -11.53 12.47
CA LEU A 225 -6.87 -10.81 11.96
C LEU A 225 -8.15 -11.21 12.68
N GLN A 226 -8.35 -12.51 12.98
CA GLN A 226 -9.51 -12.99 13.71
C GLN A 226 -9.52 -12.44 15.15
N ASP A 227 -8.36 -12.41 15.81
CA ASP A 227 -8.19 -11.85 17.14
C ASP A 227 -8.42 -10.33 17.13
N ALA A 228 -7.88 -9.60 16.14
CA ALA A 228 -8.09 -8.16 15.95
C ALA A 228 -9.57 -7.82 15.72
N LEU A 229 -10.30 -8.59 14.90
CA LEU A 229 -11.73 -8.42 14.72
C LEU A 229 -12.52 -8.68 16.01
N SER A 230 -12.12 -9.70 16.78
CA SER A 230 -12.72 -9.98 18.09
C SER A 230 -12.44 -8.88 19.11
N SER A 231 -11.24 -8.32 19.12
CA SER A 231 -10.83 -7.19 19.97
C SER A 231 -11.58 -5.91 19.59
N MET A 232 -11.78 -5.67 18.28
CA MET A 232 -12.54 -4.54 17.77
C MET A 232 -14.00 -4.57 18.24
N LEU A 233 -14.63 -5.75 18.25
CA LEU A 233 -15.98 -5.92 18.78
C LEU A 233 -16.08 -5.62 20.30
N LYS A 234 -14.93 -5.64 21.01
CA LYS A 234 -14.80 -5.26 22.42
C LYS A 234 -14.35 -3.80 22.63
N GLY A 235 -14.23 -3.02 21.56
CA GLY A 235 -13.86 -1.59 21.58
C GLY A 235 -12.38 -1.30 21.49
N ASN A 236 -11.54 -2.28 21.12
CA ASN A 236 -10.10 -2.07 20.89
C ASN A 236 -9.80 -1.81 19.42
N GLU A 237 -8.96 -0.81 19.11
CA GLU A 237 -8.63 -0.37 17.75
C GLU A 237 -7.37 -1.07 17.20
N GLU A 238 -7.43 -2.38 16.93
CA GLU A 238 -6.26 -3.12 16.39
C GLU A 238 -6.39 -3.50 14.90
N PHE A 239 -7.48 -3.08 14.24
CA PHE A 239 -7.72 -3.43 12.84
C PHE A 239 -7.05 -2.44 11.87
N VAL A 240 -6.20 -2.94 10.97
CA VAL A 240 -5.57 -2.13 9.93
C VAL A 240 -6.55 -1.94 8.77
N MET A 241 -7.03 -0.71 8.60
CA MET A 241 -7.91 -0.35 7.50
C MET A 241 -7.11 -0.15 6.22
N ILE A 242 -7.62 -0.61 5.09
CA ILE A 242 -7.07 -0.24 3.79
C ILE A 242 -7.31 1.26 3.52
N ASP A 243 -6.49 1.88 2.71
CA ASP A 243 -6.43 3.33 2.45
C ASP A 243 -7.79 4.04 2.33
N ASP A 244 -8.72 3.53 1.50
CA ASP A 244 -10.06 4.13 1.36
C ASP A 244 -10.90 4.00 2.64
N GLN A 245 -10.75 2.88 3.36
CA GLN A 245 -11.45 2.67 4.63
C GLN A 245 -10.93 3.66 5.68
N LYS A 246 -9.60 3.87 5.74
CA LYS A 246 -8.98 4.86 6.63
C LYS A 246 -9.48 6.27 6.33
N LEU A 247 -9.55 6.66 5.06
CA LEU A 247 -10.05 7.96 4.65
C LEU A 247 -11.52 8.18 5.09
N VAL A 248 -12.37 7.18 4.89
CA VAL A 248 -13.78 7.23 5.30
C VAL A 248 -13.89 7.33 6.83
N TYR A 249 -13.11 6.54 7.57
CA TYR A 249 -13.08 6.55 9.02
C TYR A 249 -12.69 7.92 9.57
N GLU A 250 -11.57 8.48 9.12
CA GLU A 250 -11.11 9.79 9.56
C GLU A 250 -12.09 10.92 9.18
N THR A 251 -12.73 10.81 8.01
CA THR A 251 -13.76 11.78 7.59
C THR A 251 -14.97 11.72 8.51
N ALA A 252 -15.40 10.54 8.90
CA ALA A 252 -16.53 10.38 9.80
C ALA A 252 -16.21 10.91 11.21
N LEU A 253 -15.01 10.63 11.73
CA LEU A 253 -14.54 11.18 13.00
C LEU A 253 -14.48 12.72 12.98
N ASP A 254 -13.95 13.31 11.93
CA ASP A 254 -13.89 14.76 11.77
C ASP A 254 -15.29 15.38 11.73
N MET A 255 -16.23 14.77 10.98
CA MET A 255 -17.63 15.20 10.93
C MET A 255 -18.32 15.10 12.29
N ALA A 256 -18.08 14.03 13.05
CA ALA A 256 -18.61 13.86 14.39
C ALA A 256 -18.10 14.94 15.35
N ARG A 257 -16.77 15.20 15.35
CA ARG A 257 -16.14 16.25 16.14
C ARG A 257 -16.69 17.64 15.79
N LYS A 258 -16.90 17.94 14.51
CA LYS A 258 -17.50 19.20 14.05
C LYS A 258 -18.94 19.33 14.48
N SER A 259 -19.74 18.25 14.35
CA SER A 259 -21.15 18.25 14.80
C SER A 259 -21.28 18.47 16.31
N TYR A 260 -20.36 17.89 17.09
CA TYR A 260 -20.32 18.11 18.53
C TYR A 260 -20.01 19.56 18.92
N ARG A 261 -19.10 20.24 18.16
CA ARG A 261 -18.69 21.62 18.44
C ARG A 261 -19.74 22.67 18.06
N ASP A 262 -20.37 22.49 16.89
CA ASP A 262 -21.27 23.51 16.31
C ASP A 262 -22.77 23.16 16.36
N GLY A 263 -23.11 21.96 16.88
CA GLY A 263 -24.50 21.50 16.99
C GLY A 263 -25.15 21.13 15.66
N ASN A 264 -24.46 21.24 14.53
CA ASN A 264 -25.01 21.00 13.22
C ASN A 264 -25.05 19.49 12.92
N LYS A 265 -26.18 19.01 12.40
CA LYS A 265 -26.33 17.64 11.93
C LYS A 265 -25.56 17.46 10.61
N ARG A 266 -24.80 16.37 10.49
CA ARG A 266 -24.07 16.00 9.28
C ARG A 266 -24.44 14.58 8.86
N VAL A 267 -24.40 14.32 7.54
CA VAL A 267 -24.67 13.01 6.96
C VAL A 267 -23.48 12.61 6.08
N LEU A 268 -22.90 11.46 6.37
CA LEU A 268 -21.88 10.84 5.54
C LEU A 268 -22.51 9.65 4.78
N ILE A 269 -22.46 9.70 3.46
CA ILE A 269 -22.94 8.60 2.61
C ILE A 269 -21.72 7.83 2.08
N VAL A 270 -21.54 6.60 2.57
CA VAL A 270 -20.47 5.70 2.14
C VAL A 270 -20.99 4.76 1.05
N LYS A 271 -20.44 4.87 -0.16
CA LYS A 271 -20.77 3.99 -1.27
C LYS A 271 -19.62 3.02 -1.52
N GLY A 272 -19.93 1.75 -1.76
CA GLY A 272 -18.93 0.72 -2.05
C GLY A 272 -19.59 -0.56 -2.54
N GLY A 273 -18.89 -1.29 -3.42
CA GLY A 273 -19.33 -2.60 -3.92
C GLY A 273 -19.30 -3.71 -2.85
N PRO A 274 -19.70 -4.95 -3.19
CA PRO A 274 -19.52 -6.11 -2.33
C PRO A 274 -18.03 -6.28 -1.93
N GLY A 275 -17.78 -6.70 -0.68
CA GLY A 275 -16.41 -6.99 -0.22
C GLY A 275 -15.53 -5.77 0.10
N THR A 276 -16.03 -4.53 0.01
CA THR A 276 -15.23 -3.31 0.28
C THR A 276 -15.10 -2.95 1.77
N GLY A 277 -15.51 -3.84 2.69
CA GLY A 277 -15.36 -3.62 4.13
C GLY A 277 -16.40 -2.69 4.77
N LYS A 278 -17.52 -2.36 4.11
CA LYS A 278 -18.58 -1.52 4.69
C LYS A 278 -19.08 -2.02 6.04
N SER A 279 -19.22 -3.34 6.20
CA SER A 279 -19.65 -3.95 7.47
C SER A 279 -18.62 -3.76 8.58
N VAL A 280 -17.32 -3.83 8.27
CA VAL A 280 -16.24 -3.55 9.22
C VAL A 280 -16.32 -2.10 9.69
N PHE A 281 -16.55 -1.17 8.77
CA PHE A 281 -16.75 0.24 9.07
C PHE A 281 -17.98 0.47 9.99
N CYS A 282 -19.09 -0.20 9.71
CA CYS A 282 -20.27 -0.14 10.58
C CYS A 282 -19.96 -0.64 12.00
N LEU A 283 -19.21 -1.73 12.14
CA LEU A 283 -18.85 -2.28 13.45
C LEU A 283 -17.97 -1.33 14.27
N LEU A 284 -17.04 -0.61 13.64
CA LEU A 284 -16.20 0.41 14.29
C LEU A 284 -17.04 1.59 14.87
N TYR A 285 -18.20 1.90 14.28
CA TYR A 285 -19.07 2.98 14.71
C TYR A 285 -20.23 2.53 15.61
N THR A 286 -20.55 1.24 15.67
CA THR A 286 -21.59 0.68 16.53
C THR A 286 -21.07 0.15 17.86
N SER A 287 -19.88 0.53 18.27
CA SER A 287 -19.45 0.44 19.66
C SER A 287 -20.52 1.10 20.54
N PRO A 288 -20.91 0.52 21.69
CA PRO A 288 -22.26 0.62 22.25
C PRO A 288 -22.81 2.02 22.25
N SER A 289 -23.97 2.21 21.61
CA SER A 289 -24.73 3.45 21.69
C SER A 289 -24.87 3.81 23.18
N PRO A 290 -24.79 5.09 23.56
CA PRO A 290 -25.11 5.49 24.94
C PRO A 290 -26.44 4.94 25.47
N ARG A 291 -27.36 4.50 24.57
CA ARG A 291 -28.60 3.81 24.93
C ARG A 291 -28.38 2.35 25.38
N ASP A 292 -27.31 1.70 24.90
CA ASP A 292 -26.99 0.31 25.28
C ASP A 292 -26.30 0.23 26.64
N ILE A 293 -25.73 1.35 27.12
CA ILE A 293 -25.10 1.46 28.45
C ILE A 293 -26.15 1.76 29.55
N SER A 294 -27.33 2.28 29.21
CA SER A 294 -28.36 2.64 30.18
C SER A 294 -29.29 1.49 30.60
N GLY A 295 -29.04 0.28 30.09
CA GLY A 295 -29.86 -0.92 30.35
C GLY A 295 -29.42 -1.80 31.54
N SER A 296 -28.38 -1.41 32.29
CA SER A 296 -27.99 -2.14 33.51
C SER A 296 -28.17 -1.25 34.75
N ARG A 297 -29.39 -1.19 35.22
CA ARG A 297 -29.74 -0.91 36.61
C ARG A 297 -30.78 -1.94 37.06
#